data_3a50dea4ec7987605c840eadee9e56e5
#
_entry.id   3a50dea4ec7987605c840eadee9e56e5
#
_cell.length_a   1.000
_cell.length_b   1.000
_cell.length_c   1.000
_cell.angle_alpha   90.00
_cell.angle_beta   90.00
_cell.angle_gamma   90.00
#
_symmetry.space_group_name_H-M   'P 1'
#
loop_
_entity.id
_entity.type
_entity.pdbx_description
1 polymer ?
#
loop_
_entity_poly.entity_id
_entity_poly.type
_entity_poly.pdbx_seq_one_letter_code
_entity_poly.pdbx_strand_id
1 'polypeptide(L)'
;DACLVGSEMCIRDRFGIVVSDWNSKITSNLLNGCLEFLRKKNVLKKNIHITHVPGSFELIYGCKKMQKKNIDVVIAIGSVIRGETSHFEFICQSTTNGIKDLNVIGKCPVILCLLTDNSLQQALDRSGGKYGNKGTEAAIAAIKMSFI
;
A
#
# COMPACT_ATOMS: atom_id res chain seq x y z
N ASP A 1 20.73 11.62 -17.00
CA ASP A 1 19.75 11.20 -16.01
C ASP A 1 20.41 10.38 -14.90
N ALA A 2 20.20 10.79 -13.65
CA ALA A 2 20.82 10.14 -12.49
C ALA A 2 20.42 8.67 -12.33
N CYS A 3 19.38 8.23 -13.01
CA CYS A 3 18.91 6.84 -12.96
C CYS A 3 19.74 5.87 -13.81
N LEU A 4 20.59 6.38 -14.68
CA LEU A 4 21.38 5.54 -15.58
C LEU A 4 22.84 5.56 -15.16
N VAL A 5 23.13 4.90 -14.04
CA VAL A 5 24.49 4.84 -13.50
C VAL A 5 24.90 3.37 -13.40
N GLY A 6 26.04 3.05 -14.01
CA GLY A 6 26.56 1.70 -14.00
C GLY A 6 25.68 0.73 -14.80
N SER A 7 25.58 -0.52 -14.32
CA SER A 7 24.81 -1.56 -14.98
C SER A 7 23.34 -1.61 -14.54
N GLU A 8 22.98 -0.83 -13.52
CA GLU A 8 21.62 -0.82 -12.98
C GLU A 8 20.84 0.38 -13.51
N MET A 9 19.59 0.13 -13.89
CA MET A 9 18.65 1.18 -14.29
C MET A 9 17.64 1.44 -13.20
N CYS A 10 17.31 2.72 -13.02
CA CYS A 10 16.22 3.09 -12.13
C CYS A 10 14.88 2.70 -12.72
N ILE A 11 13.96 2.33 -11.84
CA ILE A 11 12.56 2.14 -12.19
C ILE A 11 11.95 3.53 -12.36
N ARG A 12 11.43 3.82 -13.54
CA ARG A 12 10.84 5.13 -13.86
C ARG A 12 9.36 5.23 -13.61
N ASP A 13 8.72 4.11 -13.31
CA ASP A 13 7.30 4.10 -12.99
C ASP A 13 7.00 4.94 -11.75
N ARG A 14 5.81 5.50 -11.72
CA ARG A 14 5.38 6.37 -10.63
C ARG A 14 4.43 5.61 -9.72
N PHE A 15 4.76 5.63 -8.44
CA PHE A 15 4.04 4.89 -7.39
C PHE A 15 3.24 5.85 -6.53
N GLY A 16 1.96 5.56 -6.36
CA GLY A 16 1.12 6.28 -5.42
C GLY A 16 0.87 5.40 -4.21
N ILE A 17 1.04 5.94 -3.02
CA ILE A 17 0.80 5.20 -1.78
C ILE A 17 -0.25 5.94 -0.97
N VAL A 18 -1.33 5.24 -0.63
CA VAL A 18 -2.41 5.80 0.21
C VAL A 18 -2.38 5.04 1.53
N VAL A 19 -2.18 5.76 2.62
CA VAL A 19 -1.93 5.19 3.95
C VAL A 19 -3.02 5.64 4.92
N SER A 20 -3.64 4.71 5.64
CA SER A 20 -4.59 5.09 6.68
C SER A 20 -3.85 5.50 7.97
N ASP A 21 -4.37 6.52 8.63
CA ASP A 21 -3.80 7.00 9.90
C ASP A 21 -4.25 6.15 11.09
N TRP A 22 -5.41 5.52 10.99
CA TRP A 22 -5.90 4.65 12.05
C TRP A 22 -4.96 3.44 12.20
N ASN A 23 -4.61 3.09 13.43
CA ASN A 23 -3.57 2.11 13.74
C ASN A 23 -2.21 2.53 13.18
N SER A 24 -1.85 3.78 13.42
CA SER A 24 -0.67 4.41 12.80
C SER A 24 0.64 3.69 13.06
N LYS A 25 0.80 3.04 14.23
CA LYS A 25 1.99 2.27 14.52
C LYS A 25 2.17 1.15 13.48
N ILE A 26 1.09 0.46 13.17
CA ILE A 26 1.12 -0.64 12.20
C ILE A 26 1.28 -0.09 10.77
N THR A 27 0.47 0.90 10.40
CA THR A 27 0.53 1.42 9.03
C THR A 27 1.84 2.13 8.73
N SER A 28 2.46 2.77 9.73
CA SER A 28 3.80 3.35 9.57
C SER A 28 4.86 2.28 9.34
N ASN A 29 4.78 1.16 10.05
CA ASN A 29 5.69 0.03 9.84
C ASN A 29 5.55 -0.52 8.42
N LEU A 30 4.31 -0.67 7.94
CA LEU A 30 4.05 -1.15 6.59
C LEU A 30 4.58 -0.17 5.54
N LEU A 31 4.33 1.11 5.75
CA LEU A 31 4.84 2.15 4.85
C LEU A 31 6.35 2.14 4.78
N ASN A 32 7.01 2.04 5.94
CA ASN A 32 8.47 2.01 5.99
C ASN A 32 9.03 0.80 5.24
N GLY A 33 8.44 -0.37 5.42
CA GLY A 33 8.85 -1.57 4.69
C GLY A 33 8.67 -1.41 3.18
N CYS A 34 7.57 -0.81 2.78
CA CYS A 34 7.28 -0.53 1.38
C CYS A 34 8.31 0.44 0.78
N LEU A 35 8.55 1.58 1.45
CA LEU A 35 9.48 2.60 0.96
C LEU A 35 10.91 2.08 0.91
N GLU A 36 11.33 1.31 1.91
CA GLU A 36 12.66 0.73 1.93
C GLU A 36 12.90 -0.16 0.71
N PHE A 37 11.92 -1.02 0.39
CA PHE A 37 12.04 -1.91 -0.75
C PHE A 37 12.05 -1.13 -2.08
N LEU A 38 11.16 -0.15 -2.23
CA LEU A 38 11.13 0.67 -3.46
C LEU A 38 12.47 1.39 -3.67
N ARG A 39 13.03 1.95 -2.60
CA ARG A 39 14.32 2.62 -2.64
C ARG A 39 15.44 1.66 -3.04
N LYS A 40 15.43 0.46 -2.47
CA LYS A 40 16.39 -0.59 -2.75
C LYS A 40 16.37 -0.99 -4.23
N LYS A 41 15.21 -0.90 -4.88
CA LYS A 41 15.03 -1.21 -6.29
C LYS A 41 15.18 0.01 -7.19
N ASN A 42 15.78 1.07 -6.67
CA ASN A 42 16.11 2.29 -7.42
C ASN A 42 14.90 3.08 -7.93
N VAL A 43 13.80 3.04 -7.17
CA VAL A 43 12.68 3.95 -7.40
C VAL A 43 13.03 5.27 -6.75
N LEU A 44 13.06 6.34 -7.53
CA LEU A 44 13.43 7.66 -7.02
C LEU A 44 12.31 8.26 -6.17
N LYS A 45 12.70 9.01 -5.16
CA LYS A 45 11.76 9.69 -4.25
C LYS A 45 10.74 10.55 -5.02
N LYS A 46 11.17 11.22 -6.09
CA LYS A 46 10.29 12.06 -6.91
C LYS A 46 9.18 11.25 -7.61
N ASN A 47 9.34 9.94 -7.71
CA ASN A 47 8.38 9.04 -8.34
C ASN A 47 7.50 8.32 -7.33
N ILE A 48 7.55 8.72 -6.06
CA ILE A 48 6.71 8.16 -4.99
C ILE A 48 5.85 9.29 -4.41
N HIS A 49 4.54 9.11 -4.49
CA HIS A 49 3.56 10.09 -4.00
C HIS A 49 2.75 9.47 -2.87
N ILE A 50 2.81 10.07 -1.69
CA ILE A 50 2.16 9.53 -0.49
C ILE A 50 1.00 10.44 -0.08
N THR A 51 -0.16 9.85 0.19
CA THR A 51 -1.33 10.55 0.72
C THR A 51 -1.85 9.79 1.92
N HIS A 52 -2.18 10.51 2.98
CA HIS A 52 -2.77 9.94 4.19
C HIS A 52 -4.28 10.11 4.19
N VAL A 53 -5.00 9.09 4.65
CA VAL A 53 -6.45 9.12 4.84
C VAL A 53 -6.77 8.70 6.28
N PRO A 54 -7.95 9.07 6.81
CA PRO A 54 -8.25 8.81 8.23
C PRO A 54 -8.26 7.34 8.62
N GLY A 55 -8.91 6.50 7.85
CA GLY A 55 -9.05 5.08 8.19
C GLY A 55 -9.06 4.21 6.95
N SER A 56 -9.19 2.89 7.17
CA SER A 56 -9.16 1.92 6.07
C SER A 56 -10.30 2.09 5.08
N PHE A 57 -11.49 2.48 5.56
CA PHE A 57 -12.63 2.68 4.66
C PHE A 57 -12.36 3.80 3.64
N GLU A 58 -11.64 4.85 4.05
CA GLU A 58 -11.31 5.99 3.18
C GLU A 58 -10.21 5.68 2.17
N LEU A 59 -9.59 4.50 2.26
CA LEU A 59 -8.62 4.06 1.26
C LEU A 59 -9.24 3.98 -0.13
N ILE A 60 -10.52 3.59 -0.22
CA ILE A 60 -11.20 3.47 -1.52
C ILE A 60 -11.18 4.81 -2.25
N TYR A 61 -11.63 5.86 -1.59
CA TYR A 61 -11.68 7.19 -2.20
C TYR A 61 -10.27 7.73 -2.45
N GLY A 62 -9.37 7.55 -1.50
CA GLY A 62 -7.98 7.99 -1.64
C GLY A 62 -7.29 7.34 -2.84
N CYS A 63 -7.48 6.04 -3.01
CA CYS A 63 -6.91 5.31 -4.13
C CYS A 63 -7.55 5.73 -5.46
N LYS A 64 -8.86 5.95 -5.47
CA LYS A 64 -9.56 6.46 -6.65
C LYS A 64 -8.97 7.80 -7.11
N LYS A 65 -8.74 8.70 -6.16
CA LYS A 65 -8.11 9.99 -6.45
C LYS A 65 -6.69 9.83 -6.96
N MET A 66 -5.93 8.95 -6.34
CA MET A 66 -4.55 8.69 -6.74
C MET A 66 -4.46 8.13 -8.16
N GLN A 67 -5.39 7.24 -8.53
CA GLN A 67 -5.44 6.68 -9.89
C GLN A 67 -5.65 7.74 -10.98
N LYS A 68 -6.25 8.87 -10.64
CA LYS A 68 -6.50 9.96 -11.59
C LYS A 68 -5.27 10.82 -11.86
N LYS A 69 -4.25 10.66 -11.04
CA LYS A 69 -2.98 11.38 -11.24
C LYS A 69 -2.12 10.60 -12.25
N ASN A 70 -0.97 11.17 -12.58
CA ASN A 70 0.00 10.49 -13.45
C ASN A 70 0.77 9.44 -12.63
N ILE A 71 0.10 8.34 -12.32
CA ILE A 71 0.57 7.25 -11.46
C ILE A 71 0.41 5.93 -12.21
N ASP A 72 1.40 5.05 -12.13
CA ASP A 72 1.40 3.76 -12.80
C ASP A 72 0.88 2.63 -11.94
N VAL A 73 1.01 2.73 -10.62
CA VAL A 73 0.48 1.76 -9.66
C VAL A 73 0.24 2.42 -8.32
N VAL A 74 -0.84 2.02 -7.65
CA VAL A 74 -1.21 2.53 -6.33
C VAL A 74 -1.07 1.41 -5.30
N ILE A 75 -0.58 1.74 -4.11
CA ILE A 75 -0.51 0.80 -2.98
C ILE A 75 -1.42 1.35 -1.89
N ALA A 76 -2.37 0.53 -1.44
CA ALA A 76 -3.31 0.89 -0.38
C ALA A 76 -2.87 0.23 0.92
N ILE A 77 -2.48 1.05 1.92
CA ILE A 77 -1.95 0.57 3.20
C ILE A 77 -2.94 0.87 4.31
N GLY A 78 -3.41 -0.16 5.00
CA GLY A 78 -4.30 -0.02 6.16
C GLY A 78 -4.15 -1.19 7.12
N SER A 79 -4.80 -1.05 8.27
CA SER A 79 -4.80 -2.10 9.29
C SER A 79 -6.10 -2.04 10.06
N VAL A 80 -6.84 -3.13 10.04
CA VAL A 80 -8.07 -3.28 10.81
C VAL A 80 -7.85 -4.40 11.82
N ILE A 81 -8.12 -4.11 13.09
CA ILE A 81 -7.97 -5.09 14.17
C ILE A 81 -9.36 -5.36 14.74
N ARG A 82 -9.67 -6.64 14.90
CA ARG A 82 -10.99 -7.07 15.39
C ARG A 82 -11.30 -6.48 16.75
N GLY A 83 -12.49 -5.88 16.86
CA GLY A 83 -13.04 -5.39 18.11
C GLY A 83 -14.20 -6.26 18.58
N GLU A 84 -15.05 -5.69 19.42
CA GLU A 84 -16.17 -6.42 20.03
C GLU A 84 -17.41 -6.51 19.13
N THR A 85 -17.48 -5.70 18.11
CA THR A 85 -18.67 -5.59 17.26
C THR A 85 -18.40 -6.09 15.85
N SER A 86 -19.45 -6.20 15.04
CA SER A 86 -19.32 -6.60 13.64
C SER A 86 -18.71 -5.54 12.73
N HIS A 87 -18.31 -4.40 13.29
CA HIS A 87 -17.64 -3.32 12.53
C HIS A 87 -16.44 -3.86 11.74
N PHE A 88 -15.67 -4.76 12.34
CA PHE A 88 -14.50 -5.37 11.71
C PHE A 88 -14.85 -6.03 10.38
N GLU A 89 -15.87 -6.89 10.37
CA GLU A 89 -16.30 -7.62 9.17
C GLU A 89 -16.77 -6.66 8.08
N PHE A 90 -17.56 -5.66 8.45
CA PHE A 90 -18.07 -4.68 7.47
C PHE A 90 -16.96 -3.85 6.86
N ILE A 91 -16.00 -3.38 7.66
CA ILE A 91 -14.89 -2.59 7.14
C ILE A 91 -13.97 -3.43 6.27
N CYS A 92 -13.65 -4.65 6.71
CA CYS A 92 -12.77 -5.51 5.92
C CYS A 92 -13.39 -5.84 4.56
N GLN A 93 -14.66 -6.27 4.54
CA GLN A 93 -15.34 -6.63 3.30
C GLN A 93 -15.54 -5.44 2.38
N SER A 94 -16.03 -4.32 2.90
CA SER A 94 -16.30 -3.15 2.06
C SER A 94 -15.03 -2.56 1.50
N THR A 95 -13.96 -2.51 2.29
CA THR A 95 -12.69 -1.96 1.83
C THR A 95 -12.07 -2.84 0.74
N THR A 96 -12.01 -4.16 0.98
CA THR A 96 -11.43 -5.07 -0.01
C THR A 96 -12.26 -5.11 -1.29
N ASN A 97 -13.59 -5.10 -1.18
CA ASN A 97 -14.46 -5.05 -2.36
C ASN A 97 -14.30 -3.74 -3.13
N GLY A 98 -14.20 -2.61 -2.42
CA GLY A 98 -13.99 -1.32 -3.06
C GLY A 98 -12.66 -1.24 -3.79
N ILE A 99 -11.60 -1.75 -3.19
CA ILE A 99 -10.28 -1.81 -3.84
C ILE A 99 -10.32 -2.73 -5.06
N LYS A 100 -10.98 -3.87 -4.95
CA LYS A 100 -11.18 -4.78 -6.08
C LYS A 100 -11.88 -4.07 -7.24
N ASP A 101 -12.92 -3.29 -6.95
CA ASP A 101 -13.64 -2.55 -7.97
C ASP A 101 -12.74 -1.52 -8.68
N LEU A 102 -11.85 -0.86 -7.94
CA LEU A 102 -10.89 0.07 -8.53
C LEU A 102 -9.93 -0.62 -9.49
N ASN A 103 -9.60 -1.88 -9.22
CA ASN A 103 -8.76 -2.66 -10.14
C ASN A 103 -9.51 -3.05 -11.42
N VAL A 104 -10.81 -3.24 -11.32
CA VAL A 104 -11.64 -3.61 -12.50
C VAL A 104 -11.86 -2.42 -13.42
N ILE A 105 -12.16 -1.25 -12.84
CA ILE A 105 -12.59 -0.07 -13.60
C ILE A 105 -11.54 1.03 -13.69
N GLY A 106 -10.53 1.02 -12.83
CA GLY A 106 -9.52 2.06 -12.80
C GLY A 106 -8.46 1.90 -13.87
N LYS A 107 -7.72 2.98 -14.13
CA LYS A 107 -6.70 2.99 -15.19
C LYS A 107 -5.37 2.37 -14.79
N CYS A 108 -5.13 2.17 -13.51
CA CYS A 108 -3.90 1.53 -13.04
C CYS A 108 -4.20 0.62 -11.85
N PRO A 109 -3.34 -0.38 -11.59
CA PRO A 109 -3.61 -1.33 -10.51
C PRO A 109 -3.50 -0.69 -9.13
N VAL A 110 -4.27 -1.24 -8.19
CA VAL A 110 -4.20 -0.90 -6.78
C VAL A 110 -3.79 -2.16 -6.03
N ILE A 111 -2.65 -2.11 -5.36
CA ILE A 111 -2.12 -3.23 -4.59
C ILE A 111 -2.70 -3.16 -3.19
N LEU A 112 -3.27 -4.26 -2.73
CA LEU A 112 -3.87 -4.34 -1.41
C LEU A 112 -2.80 -4.64 -0.36
N CYS A 113 -2.60 -3.70 0.56
CA CYS A 113 -1.76 -3.89 1.75
C CYS A 113 -2.60 -3.57 2.98
N LEU A 114 -3.68 -4.31 3.14
CA LEU A 114 -4.62 -4.13 4.25
C LEU A 114 -4.52 -5.33 5.18
N LEU A 115 -4.01 -5.09 6.40
CA LEU A 115 -3.99 -6.12 7.41
C LEU A 115 -5.37 -6.22 8.05
N THR A 116 -5.84 -7.46 8.25
CA THR A 116 -7.14 -7.76 8.84
C THR A 116 -6.91 -8.80 9.93
N ASP A 117 -6.50 -8.32 11.10
CA ASP A 117 -6.00 -9.18 12.17
C ASP A 117 -6.97 -9.26 13.34
N ASN A 118 -6.93 -10.35 14.08
CA ASN A 118 -7.75 -10.55 15.26
C ASN A 118 -7.17 -9.86 16.49
N SER A 119 -5.87 -9.55 16.48
CA SER A 119 -5.19 -8.92 17.61
C SER A 119 -4.08 -7.98 17.16
N LEU A 120 -3.69 -7.06 18.04
CA LEU A 120 -2.56 -6.17 17.79
C LEU A 120 -1.28 -6.97 17.56
N GLN A 121 -1.07 -8.06 18.31
CA GLN A 121 0.12 -8.88 18.15
C GLN A 121 0.23 -9.46 16.75
N GLN A 122 -0.88 -9.92 16.19
CA GLN A 122 -0.89 -10.42 14.82
C GLN A 122 -0.49 -9.33 13.82
N ALA A 123 -0.96 -8.11 14.04
CA ALA A 123 -0.61 -6.98 13.18
C ALA A 123 0.87 -6.62 13.29
N LEU A 124 1.42 -6.62 14.51
CA LEU A 124 2.84 -6.38 14.74
C LEU A 124 3.69 -7.46 14.06
N ASP A 125 3.28 -8.72 14.19
CA ASP A 125 4.00 -9.86 13.58
C ASP A 125 4.10 -9.74 12.07
N ARG A 126 3.15 -9.07 11.43
CA ARG A 126 3.05 -8.95 9.97
C ARG A 126 3.48 -7.58 9.41
N SER A 127 3.87 -6.68 10.30
CA SER A 127 4.35 -5.34 9.93
C SER A 127 5.81 -5.10 10.29
N GLY A 128 6.63 -6.15 10.11
CA GLY A 128 8.06 -6.09 10.40
C GLY A 128 8.47 -6.93 11.60
N GLY A 129 7.57 -7.78 12.09
CA GLY A 129 7.84 -8.70 13.19
C GLY A 129 8.09 -10.13 12.72
N LYS A 130 7.54 -11.07 13.47
CA LYS A 130 7.78 -12.50 13.32
C LYS A 130 7.54 -13.04 11.90
N TYR A 131 6.50 -12.53 11.22
CA TYR A 131 6.12 -12.99 9.89
C TYR A 131 6.54 -12.02 8.77
N GLY A 132 7.52 -11.17 9.01
CA GLY A 132 8.01 -10.25 8.02
C GLY A 132 7.17 -8.99 7.90
N ASN A 133 7.23 -8.32 6.75
CA ASN A 133 6.56 -7.06 6.54
C ASN A 133 5.70 -7.10 5.27
N LYS A 134 4.39 -7.00 5.45
CA LYS A 134 3.43 -7.00 4.32
C LYS A 134 3.59 -5.77 3.42
N GLY A 135 4.12 -4.68 3.95
CA GLY A 135 4.44 -3.49 3.14
C GLY A 135 5.53 -3.77 2.12
N THR A 136 6.55 -4.53 2.53
CA THR A 136 7.60 -4.98 1.62
C THR A 136 7.00 -5.87 0.51
N GLU A 137 6.14 -6.80 0.88
CA GLU A 137 5.48 -7.69 -0.08
C GLU A 137 4.61 -6.90 -1.06
N ALA A 138 3.93 -5.86 -0.58
CA ALA A 138 3.12 -4.99 -1.42
C ALA A 138 3.98 -4.23 -2.42
N ALA A 139 5.15 -3.75 -2.01
CA ALA A 139 6.08 -3.06 -2.91
C ALA A 139 6.57 -4.01 -4.01
N ILE A 140 6.86 -5.26 -3.66
CA ILE A 140 7.26 -6.29 -4.64
C ILE A 140 6.15 -6.49 -5.68
N ALA A 141 4.92 -6.65 -5.20
CA ALA A 141 3.76 -6.82 -6.08
C ALA A 141 3.54 -5.58 -6.96
N ALA A 142 3.71 -4.38 -6.39
CA ALA A 142 3.52 -3.13 -7.13
C ALA A 142 4.51 -3.02 -8.28
N ILE A 143 5.78 -3.34 -8.05
CA ILE A 143 6.80 -3.30 -9.11
C ILE A 143 6.43 -4.29 -10.22
N LYS A 144 6.03 -5.49 -9.86
CA LYS A 144 5.62 -6.49 -10.87
C LYS A 144 4.42 -6.01 -11.68
N MET A 145 3.42 -5.44 -11.00
CA MET A 145 2.20 -4.97 -11.68
C MET A 145 2.44 -3.74 -12.54
N SER A 146 3.43 -2.92 -12.22
CA SER A 146 3.73 -1.73 -13.00
C SER A 146 4.28 -2.06 -14.40
N PHE A 147 4.74 -3.28 -14.60
CA PHE A 147 5.26 -3.74 -15.90
C PHE A 147 4.22 -4.46 -16.76
N ILE A 148 3.01 -4.61 -16.29
CA ILE A 148 1.95 -5.27 -17.07
C ILE A 148 1.31 -4.37 -18.15
#